data_2796471828c500411050258568f59fc8
#
_entry.id   2796471828c500411050258568f59fc8
#
_cell.length_a   1.000
_cell.length_b   1.000
_cell.length_c   1.000
_cell.angle_alpha   90.00
_cell.angle_beta   90.00
_cell.angle_gamma   90.00
#
_symmetry.space_group_name_H-M   'P 1'
#
loop_
_entity.id
_entity.type
_entity.pdbx_description
1 polymer ?
#
loop_
_entity_poly.entity_id
_entity_poly.type
_entity_poly.pdbx_seq_one_letter_code
_entity_poly.pdbx_strand_id
1 'polypeptide(L)'
;MNKFLYKNYLLISILSTVILFLSFNFIIQKINFNLGIDFTSTKTFTLSSGTKRVIDEIEEPLIINFIYSRNLSKNIPIIQNYANQVQGLLNRYADLASGKIELNFIEPEPYSEDEDYVNRYGVQGFPIDQEGSKVYFGLIASNTTDDIETVAFFDPCLLYTSPSPR
;
A
#
# COMPACT_ATOMS: atom_id res chain seq x y z
N MET A 1 41.41 28.84 -36.16
CA MET A 1 40.80 29.46 -34.95
C MET A 1 39.47 28.87 -34.54
N ASN A 2 38.78 28.04 -35.35
CA ASN A 2 37.42 27.59 -35.04
C ASN A 2 37.28 26.23 -34.29
N LYS A 3 38.31 25.36 -34.30
CA LYS A 3 38.21 24.04 -33.62
C LYS A 3 38.18 24.12 -32.08
N PHE A 4 38.82 25.12 -31.50
CA PHE A 4 38.87 25.31 -30.05
C PHE A 4 37.53 25.82 -29.49
N LEU A 5 36.86 26.69 -30.22
CA LEU A 5 35.54 27.19 -29.86
C LEU A 5 34.47 26.07 -29.96
N TYR A 6 34.48 25.26 -31.02
CA TYR A 6 33.56 24.11 -31.18
C TYR A 6 33.68 23.09 -30.05
N LYS A 7 34.90 22.79 -29.60
CA LYS A 7 35.14 21.85 -28.51
C LYS A 7 34.55 22.34 -27.19
N ASN A 8 34.64 23.65 -26.92
CA ASN A 8 34.04 24.23 -25.69
C ASN A 8 32.52 24.30 -25.76
N TYR A 9 31.93 24.61 -26.92
CA TYR A 9 30.46 24.57 -27.08
C TYR A 9 29.91 23.15 -26.94
N LEU A 10 30.63 22.15 -27.45
CA LEU A 10 30.22 20.76 -27.33
C LEU A 10 30.26 20.28 -25.86
N LEU A 11 31.28 20.63 -25.09
CA LEU A 11 31.39 20.34 -23.68
C LEU A 11 30.29 21.04 -22.87
N ILE A 12 30.02 22.30 -23.15
CA ILE A 12 28.95 23.07 -22.48
C ILE A 12 27.57 22.47 -22.79
N SER A 13 27.34 22.06 -24.04
CA SER A 13 26.08 21.41 -24.44
C SER A 13 25.87 20.08 -23.71
N ILE A 14 26.92 19.24 -23.65
CA ILE A 14 26.81 17.97 -22.89
C ILE A 14 26.55 18.22 -21.42
N LEU A 15 27.30 19.16 -20.81
CA LEU A 15 27.10 19.48 -19.39
C LEU A 15 25.70 20.03 -19.13
N SER A 16 25.17 20.90 -19.98
CA SER A 16 23.82 21.41 -19.89
C SER A 16 22.77 20.29 -19.99
N THR A 17 22.94 19.35 -20.91
CA THR A 17 22.03 18.21 -21.08
C THR A 17 22.03 17.30 -19.84
N VAL A 18 23.19 17.05 -19.25
CA VAL A 18 23.31 16.25 -18.01
C VAL A 18 22.61 16.94 -16.84
N ILE A 19 22.83 18.26 -16.68
CA ILE A 19 22.17 19.03 -15.60
C ILE A 19 20.65 19.01 -15.79
N LEU A 20 20.16 19.18 -17.01
CA LEU A 20 18.74 19.16 -17.33
C LEU A 20 18.13 17.78 -17.05
N PHE A 21 18.83 16.71 -17.41
CA PHE A 21 18.42 15.33 -17.12
C PHE A 21 18.34 15.05 -15.63
N LEU A 22 19.34 15.47 -14.85
CA LEU A 22 19.34 15.31 -13.39
C LEU A 22 18.21 16.13 -12.72
N SER A 23 18.01 17.37 -13.17
CA SER A 23 16.91 18.22 -12.67
C SER A 23 15.56 17.60 -12.97
N PHE A 24 15.36 17.06 -14.16
CA PHE A 24 14.12 16.39 -14.56
C PHE A 24 13.86 15.14 -13.72
N ASN A 25 14.86 14.30 -13.48
CA ASN A 25 14.74 13.15 -12.59
C ASN A 25 14.39 13.56 -11.15
N PHE A 26 15.02 14.63 -10.64
CA PHE A 26 14.75 15.12 -9.30
C PHE A 26 13.30 15.65 -9.16
N ILE A 27 12.79 16.33 -10.19
CA ILE A 27 11.41 16.80 -10.24
C ILE A 27 10.44 15.63 -10.29
N ILE A 28 10.71 14.61 -11.13
CA ILE A 28 9.87 13.41 -11.23
C ILE A 28 9.81 12.68 -9.89
N GLN A 29 10.94 12.51 -9.19
CA GLN A 29 10.95 11.88 -7.88
C GLN A 29 10.07 12.62 -6.86
N LYS A 30 10.08 13.96 -6.87
CA LYS A 30 9.20 14.75 -5.99
C LYS A 30 7.72 14.66 -6.38
N ILE A 31 7.43 14.62 -7.68
CA ILE A 31 6.05 14.54 -8.20
C ILE A 31 5.45 13.16 -7.95
N ASN A 32 6.21 12.08 -8.13
CA ASN A 32 5.73 10.71 -7.90
C ASN A 32 5.32 10.42 -6.45
N PHE A 33 5.80 11.19 -5.48
CA PHE A 33 5.39 11.04 -4.08
C PHE A 33 3.97 11.58 -3.79
N ASN A 34 3.42 12.46 -4.63
CA ASN A 34 2.13 13.11 -4.35
C ASN A 34 1.04 12.92 -5.41
N LEU A 35 1.42 12.58 -6.64
CA LEU A 35 0.45 12.29 -7.69
C LEU A 35 0.27 10.77 -7.81
N GLY A 36 -0.55 10.14 -7.02
CA GLY A 36 -0.92 8.73 -7.17
C GLY A 36 -1.47 8.44 -8.58
N ILE A 37 -0.59 8.56 -9.59
CA ILE A 37 -0.92 8.23 -10.98
C ILE A 37 -0.90 6.71 -11.07
N ASP A 38 -2.08 6.15 -11.16
CA ASP A 38 -2.28 4.73 -11.33
C ASP A 38 -2.01 4.34 -12.79
N PHE A 39 -0.79 3.83 -13.04
CA PHE A 39 -0.40 3.27 -14.34
C PHE A 39 -0.87 1.82 -14.53
N THR A 40 -1.60 1.26 -13.56
CA THR A 40 -2.11 -0.10 -13.67
C THR A 40 -3.21 -0.15 -14.72
N SER A 41 -3.13 -1.09 -15.64
CA SER A 41 -4.11 -1.25 -16.73
C SER A 41 -5.55 -1.45 -16.24
N THR A 42 -5.73 -1.84 -14.99
CA THR A 42 -7.02 -2.10 -14.32
C THR A 42 -7.53 -0.93 -13.47
N LYS A 43 -6.79 0.19 -13.36
CA LYS A 43 -7.14 1.34 -12.49
C LYS A 43 -7.53 0.92 -11.07
N THR A 44 -6.87 -0.09 -10.54
CA THR A 44 -7.21 -0.76 -9.27
C THR A 44 -7.19 0.20 -8.07
N PHE A 45 -6.42 1.29 -8.16
CA PHE A 45 -6.29 2.30 -7.09
C PHE A 45 -7.10 3.58 -7.36
N THR A 46 -7.94 3.59 -8.41
CA THR A 46 -8.83 4.73 -8.67
C THR A 46 -10.11 4.58 -7.85
N LEU A 47 -10.23 5.37 -6.81
CA LEU A 47 -11.40 5.33 -5.92
C LEU A 47 -12.65 5.89 -6.58
N SER A 48 -13.78 5.26 -6.30
CA SER A 48 -15.08 5.74 -6.75
C SER A 48 -15.43 7.08 -6.09
N SER A 49 -16.32 7.86 -6.71
CA SER A 49 -16.82 9.09 -6.09
C SER A 49 -17.55 8.84 -4.78
N GLY A 50 -18.19 7.67 -4.64
CA GLY A 50 -18.84 7.24 -3.40
C GLY A 50 -17.83 7.02 -2.27
N THR A 51 -16.74 6.30 -2.55
CA THR A 51 -15.68 6.06 -1.57
C THR A 51 -15.04 7.35 -1.10
N LYS A 52 -14.78 8.30 -2.01
CA LYS A 52 -14.23 9.60 -1.65
C LYS A 52 -15.17 10.37 -0.70
N ARG A 53 -16.47 10.35 -0.98
CA ARG A 53 -17.47 10.99 -0.11
C ARG A 53 -17.47 10.40 1.29
N VAL A 54 -17.44 9.06 1.41
CA VAL A 54 -17.38 8.38 2.70
C VAL A 54 -16.11 8.77 3.48
N ILE A 55 -14.97 8.86 2.80
CA ILE A 55 -13.71 9.29 3.44
C ILE A 55 -13.80 10.75 3.90
N ASP A 56 -14.41 11.63 3.11
CA ASP A 56 -14.59 13.04 3.47
C ASP A 56 -15.54 13.22 4.66
N GLU A 57 -16.55 12.35 4.80
CA GLU A 57 -17.54 12.32 5.88
C GLU A 57 -17.01 11.71 7.20
N ILE A 58 -15.80 11.17 7.23
CA ILE A 58 -15.18 10.69 8.48
C ILE A 58 -15.00 11.89 9.42
N GLU A 59 -15.69 11.85 10.56
CA GLU A 59 -15.60 12.91 11.58
C GLU A 59 -14.56 12.57 12.64
N GLU A 60 -14.42 11.29 13.01
CA GLU A 60 -13.52 10.81 14.05
C GLU A 60 -12.26 10.16 13.45
N PRO A 61 -11.08 10.36 14.07
CA PRO A 61 -9.88 9.64 13.67
C PRO A 61 -10.05 8.12 13.74
N LEU A 62 -9.62 7.44 12.69
CA LEU A 62 -9.62 5.98 12.60
C LEU A 62 -8.17 5.47 12.63
N ILE A 63 -7.93 4.46 13.46
CA ILE A 63 -6.67 3.72 13.47
C ILE A 63 -6.92 2.40 12.74
N ILE A 64 -6.19 2.17 11.67
CA ILE A 64 -6.26 0.95 10.87
C ILE A 64 -4.97 0.19 11.05
N ASN A 65 -5.03 -0.96 11.68
CA ASN A 65 -3.93 -1.90 11.81
C ASN A 65 -4.08 -2.96 10.71
N PHE A 66 -3.22 -2.89 9.70
CA PHE A 66 -3.14 -3.88 8.63
C PHE A 66 -2.19 -5.01 9.05
N ILE A 67 -2.71 -6.22 9.13
CA ILE A 67 -2.01 -7.40 9.60
C ILE A 67 -1.61 -8.26 8.40
N TYR A 68 -0.31 -8.50 8.24
CA TYR A 68 0.17 -9.33 7.16
C TYR A 68 1.50 -10.00 7.49
N SER A 69 1.51 -11.35 7.53
CA SER A 69 2.73 -12.16 7.73
C SER A 69 3.53 -12.25 6.44
N ARG A 70 4.29 -11.19 6.13
CA ARG A 70 5.07 -11.07 4.88
C ARG A 70 6.14 -12.15 4.77
N ASN A 71 6.87 -12.40 5.86
CA ASN A 71 7.97 -13.36 5.87
C ASN A 71 7.49 -14.78 5.60
N LEU A 72 6.39 -15.19 6.21
CA LEU A 72 5.83 -16.53 6.07
C LEU A 72 5.11 -16.75 4.72
N SER A 73 4.66 -15.68 4.08
CA SER A 73 3.96 -15.76 2.79
C SER A 73 4.87 -15.64 1.56
N LYS A 74 6.22 -15.57 1.73
CA LYS A 74 7.18 -15.41 0.62
C LYS A 74 7.04 -16.43 -0.51
N ASN A 75 6.62 -17.64 -0.18
CA ASN A 75 6.45 -18.73 -1.14
C ASN A 75 5.02 -18.84 -1.69
N ILE A 76 4.14 -17.87 -1.37
CA ILE A 76 2.72 -17.87 -1.79
C ILE A 76 2.42 -16.60 -2.59
N PRO A 77 2.78 -16.56 -3.90
CA PRO A 77 2.68 -15.33 -4.71
C PRO A 77 1.28 -14.73 -4.79
N ILE A 78 0.24 -15.57 -4.72
CA ILE A 78 -1.15 -15.10 -4.77
C ILE A 78 -1.50 -14.24 -3.56
N ILE A 79 -1.06 -14.63 -2.37
CA ILE A 79 -1.28 -13.86 -1.14
C ILE A 79 -0.45 -12.58 -1.17
N GLN A 80 0.82 -12.67 -1.60
CA GLN A 80 1.68 -11.48 -1.71
C GLN A 80 1.11 -10.42 -2.63
N ASN A 81 0.68 -10.83 -3.83
CA ASN A 81 0.12 -9.89 -4.81
C ASN A 81 -1.15 -9.23 -4.26
N TYR A 82 -2.00 -10.02 -3.61
CA TYR A 82 -3.22 -9.50 -3.02
C TYR A 82 -2.93 -8.57 -1.83
N ALA A 83 -2.01 -8.94 -0.94
CA ALA A 83 -1.60 -8.10 0.17
C ALA A 83 -1.02 -6.75 -0.31
N ASN A 84 -0.21 -6.75 -1.37
CA ASN A 84 0.31 -5.52 -1.97
C ASN A 84 -0.82 -4.65 -2.54
N GLN A 85 -1.85 -5.24 -3.15
CA GLN A 85 -3.01 -4.50 -3.64
C GLN A 85 -3.82 -3.89 -2.50
N VAL A 86 -4.11 -4.66 -1.44
CA VAL A 86 -4.83 -4.18 -0.26
C VAL A 86 -4.03 -3.07 0.42
N GLN A 87 -2.73 -3.27 0.62
CA GLN A 87 -1.84 -2.26 1.20
C GLN A 87 -1.84 -0.96 0.38
N GLY A 88 -1.74 -1.07 -0.96
CA GLY A 88 -1.79 0.09 -1.85
C GLY A 88 -3.12 0.85 -1.75
N LEU A 89 -4.24 0.12 -1.61
CA LEU A 89 -5.56 0.70 -1.43
C LEU A 89 -5.70 1.42 -0.07
N LEU A 90 -5.22 0.79 1.01
CA LEU A 90 -5.25 1.38 2.35
C LEU A 90 -4.38 2.63 2.43
N ASN A 91 -3.18 2.62 1.85
CA ASN A 91 -2.36 3.82 1.74
C ASN A 91 -3.11 4.94 1.01
N ARG A 92 -3.82 4.61 -0.06
CA ARG A 92 -4.61 5.60 -0.80
C ARG A 92 -5.76 6.18 0.03
N TYR A 93 -6.40 5.38 0.88
CA TYR A 93 -7.41 5.86 1.80
C TYR A 93 -6.81 6.82 2.84
N ALA A 94 -5.67 6.45 3.43
CA ALA A 94 -4.97 7.28 4.40
C ALA A 94 -4.53 8.64 3.80
N ASP A 95 -3.99 8.63 2.57
CA ASP A 95 -3.59 9.84 1.84
C ASP A 95 -4.77 10.79 1.61
N LEU A 96 -5.94 10.25 1.23
CA LEU A 96 -7.13 11.04 0.94
C LEU A 96 -7.84 11.54 2.22
N ALA A 97 -7.70 10.80 3.30
CA ALA A 97 -8.34 11.14 4.58
C ALA A 97 -7.69 12.34 5.29
N SER A 98 -6.61 12.93 4.72
CA SER A 98 -5.95 14.14 5.23
C SER A 98 -5.58 14.07 6.72
N GLY A 99 -5.10 12.89 7.16
CA GLY A 99 -4.69 12.65 8.54
C GLY A 99 -5.80 12.12 9.47
N LYS A 100 -7.02 11.90 8.98
CA LYS A 100 -8.09 11.27 9.76
C LYS A 100 -7.95 9.74 9.84
N ILE A 101 -7.11 9.14 9.00
CA ILE A 101 -6.81 7.70 9.03
C ILE A 101 -5.34 7.52 9.35
N GLU A 102 -5.06 6.86 10.46
CA GLU A 102 -3.74 6.38 10.84
C GLU A 102 -3.60 4.92 10.43
N LEU A 103 -2.63 4.62 9.56
CA LEU A 103 -2.41 3.28 9.04
C LEU A 103 -1.13 2.69 9.64
N ASN A 104 -1.30 1.61 10.38
CA ASN A 104 -0.21 0.86 10.98
C ASN A 104 -0.07 -0.52 10.32
N PHE A 105 1.16 -1.04 10.29
CA PHE A 105 1.46 -2.35 9.74
C PHE A 105 1.98 -3.26 10.85
N ILE A 106 1.32 -4.40 11.03
CA ILE A 106 1.68 -5.42 12.02
C ILE A 106 2.06 -6.68 11.27
N GLU A 107 3.26 -7.19 11.52
CA GLU A 107 3.72 -8.48 11.00
C GLU A 107 3.84 -9.48 12.16
N PRO A 108 2.78 -10.26 12.43
CA PRO A 108 2.82 -11.23 13.52
C PRO A 108 3.85 -12.32 13.24
N GLU A 109 4.78 -12.50 14.17
CA GLU A 109 5.69 -13.64 14.19
C GLU A 109 5.14 -14.73 15.10
N PRO A 110 5.43 -16.02 14.83
CA PRO A 110 4.99 -17.12 15.68
C PRO A 110 5.46 -16.89 17.14
N TYR A 111 4.53 -17.06 18.08
CA TYR A 111 4.74 -16.92 19.52
C TYR A 111 5.12 -15.50 19.99
N SER A 112 4.79 -14.47 19.21
CA SER A 112 5.03 -13.07 19.56
C SER A 112 3.82 -12.44 20.27
N GLU A 113 4.04 -11.28 20.90
CA GLU A 113 2.97 -10.45 21.46
C GLU A 113 2.01 -9.95 20.37
N ASP A 114 2.51 -9.73 19.15
CA ASP A 114 1.71 -9.34 18.00
C ASP A 114 0.76 -10.46 17.57
N GLU A 115 1.21 -11.74 17.63
CA GLU A 115 0.34 -12.88 17.37
C GLU A 115 -0.79 -12.97 18.40
N ASP A 116 -0.49 -12.78 19.68
CA ASP A 116 -1.49 -12.76 20.75
C ASP A 116 -2.46 -11.58 20.58
N TYR A 117 -1.95 -10.42 20.18
CA TYR A 117 -2.77 -9.24 19.89
C TYR A 117 -3.77 -9.52 18.77
N VAL A 118 -3.32 -9.99 17.61
CA VAL A 118 -4.20 -10.20 16.45
C VAL A 118 -5.23 -11.30 16.70
N ASN A 119 -4.86 -12.37 17.42
CA ASN A 119 -5.78 -13.43 17.81
C ASN A 119 -6.86 -12.91 18.77
N ARG A 120 -6.52 -12.03 19.71
CA ARG A 120 -7.46 -11.41 20.67
C ARG A 120 -8.54 -10.62 19.97
N TYR A 121 -8.20 -9.94 18.88
CA TYR A 121 -9.15 -9.15 18.08
C TYR A 121 -9.80 -9.95 16.94
N GLY A 122 -9.62 -11.27 16.91
CA GLY A 122 -10.35 -12.17 16.01
C GLY A 122 -9.78 -12.29 14.61
N VAL A 123 -8.56 -11.81 14.37
CA VAL A 123 -7.87 -12.06 13.09
C VAL A 123 -7.43 -13.53 13.05
N GLN A 124 -7.76 -14.22 11.97
CA GLN A 124 -7.51 -15.65 11.84
C GLN A 124 -6.20 -15.93 11.11
N GLY A 125 -5.34 -16.75 11.72
CA GLY A 125 -4.15 -17.27 11.07
C GLY A 125 -4.44 -18.53 10.27
N PHE A 126 -3.97 -18.58 9.03
CA PHE A 126 -4.07 -19.73 8.16
C PHE A 126 -2.84 -20.62 8.29
N PRO A 127 -2.97 -21.90 8.70
CA PRO A 127 -1.82 -22.80 8.86
C PRO A 127 -1.19 -23.09 7.50
N ILE A 128 0.14 -22.98 7.41
CA ILE A 128 0.90 -23.21 6.18
C ILE A 128 1.81 -24.42 6.25
N ASP A 129 2.07 -24.93 7.44
CA ASP A 129 2.92 -26.09 7.67
C ASP A 129 2.40 -26.96 8.82
N GLN A 130 3.04 -28.11 9.02
CA GLN A 130 2.72 -29.05 10.10
C GLN A 130 3.36 -28.65 11.45
N GLU A 131 4.24 -27.65 11.44
CA GLU A 131 4.94 -27.14 12.63
C GLU A 131 4.11 -26.08 13.38
N GLY A 132 2.95 -25.69 12.81
CA GLY A 132 2.02 -24.77 13.43
C GLY A 132 2.20 -23.30 13.02
N SER A 133 3.07 -23.02 12.05
CA SER A 133 3.22 -21.67 11.50
C SER A 133 1.95 -21.24 10.78
N LYS A 134 1.51 -20.00 11.06
CA LYS A 134 0.28 -19.44 10.49
C LYS A 134 0.57 -18.16 9.73
N VAL A 135 -0.04 -18.01 8.57
CA VAL A 135 -0.08 -16.73 7.85
C VAL A 135 -1.31 -15.95 8.28
N TYR A 136 -1.09 -14.76 8.78
CA TYR A 136 -2.12 -13.79 9.09
C TYR A 136 -2.27 -12.81 7.93
N PHE A 137 -3.50 -12.52 7.54
CA PHE A 137 -3.81 -11.54 6.53
C PHE A 137 -5.20 -10.94 6.80
N GLY A 138 -5.22 -9.87 7.57
CA GLY A 138 -6.44 -9.27 8.08
C GLY A 138 -6.30 -7.78 8.34
N LEU A 139 -7.30 -7.22 9.00
CA LEU A 139 -7.34 -5.81 9.35
C LEU A 139 -8.14 -5.62 10.63
N ILE A 140 -7.66 -4.73 11.49
CA ILE A 140 -8.37 -4.24 12.66
C ILE A 140 -8.52 -2.73 12.51
N ALA A 141 -9.73 -2.24 12.52
CA ALA A 141 -10.03 -0.81 12.53
C ALA A 141 -10.63 -0.44 13.88
N SER A 142 -10.16 0.67 14.46
CA SER A 142 -10.68 1.21 15.71
C SER A 142 -10.87 2.73 15.59
N ASN A 143 -11.87 3.26 16.29
CA ASN A 143 -12.08 4.69 16.42
C ASN A 143 -11.68 5.17 17.84
N THR A 144 -11.91 6.44 18.12
CA THR A 144 -11.60 7.05 19.43
C THR A 144 -12.57 6.63 20.53
N THR A 145 -13.70 6.00 20.19
CA THR A 145 -14.73 5.53 21.13
C THR A 145 -14.61 4.03 21.45
N ASP A 146 -13.46 3.42 21.13
CA ASP A 146 -13.18 1.98 21.35
C ASP A 146 -14.12 1.03 20.57
N ASP A 147 -14.82 1.52 19.55
CA ASP A 147 -15.49 0.65 18.61
C ASP A 147 -14.45 -0.02 17.71
N ILE A 148 -14.51 -1.34 17.62
CA ILE A 148 -13.53 -2.13 16.90
C ILE A 148 -14.22 -3.00 15.87
N GLU A 149 -13.77 -2.88 14.62
CA GLU A 149 -14.20 -3.71 13.51
C GLU A 149 -13.03 -4.52 12.97
N THR A 150 -13.25 -5.79 12.72
CA THR A 150 -12.19 -6.71 12.30
C THR A 150 -12.55 -7.43 11.01
N VAL A 151 -11.61 -7.39 10.05
CA VAL A 151 -11.59 -8.31 8.91
C VAL A 151 -10.70 -9.48 9.29
N ALA A 152 -11.32 -10.60 9.64
CA ALA A 152 -10.62 -11.76 10.20
C ALA A 152 -9.61 -12.37 9.24
N PHE A 153 -9.90 -12.37 7.94
CA PHE A 153 -9.02 -12.85 6.88
C PHE A 153 -9.44 -12.28 5.52
N PHE A 154 -8.46 -11.79 4.75
CA PHE A 154 -8.66 -11.39 3.35
C PHE A 154 -8.50 -12.62 2.45
N ASP A 155 -9.60 -13.18 2.00
CA ASP A 155 -9.59 -14.35 1.11
C ASP A 155 -9.29 -13.93 -0.34
N PRO A 156 -8.14 -14.34 -0.91
CA PRO A 156 -7.80 -14.03 -2.29
C PRO A 156 -8.79 -14.61 -3.30
N CYS A 157 -9.52 -15.67 -2.95
CA CYS A 157 -10.50 -16.29 -3.84
C CYS A 157 -11.72 -15.40 -4.07
N LEU A 158 -12.05 -14.52 -3.13
CA LEU A 158 -13.17 -13.58 -3.27
C LEU A 158 -12.93 -12.51 -4.37
N LEU A 159 -11.68 -12.23 -4.73
CA LEU A 159 -11.35 -11.33 -5.84
C LEU A 159 -11.79 -11.86 -7.20
N TYR A 160 -11.83 -13.17 -7.36
CA TYR A 160 -12.17 -13.82 -8.63
C TYR A 160 -13.65 -14.19 -8.74
N THR A 161 -14.41 -14.09 -7.65
CA THR A 161 -15.86 -14.24 -7.64
C THR A 161 -16.51 -12.87 -7.87
N SER A 162 -16.43 -12.35 -9.10
CA SER A 162 -17.31 -11.24 -9.52
C SER A 162 -18.75 -11.71 -9.39
N PRO A 163 -19.62 -11.03 -8.60
CA PRO A 163 -21.03 -11.35 -8.63
C PRO A 163 -21.52 -11.07 -10.04
N SER A 164 -21.92 -12.16 -10.74
CA SER A 164 -22.58 -12.03 -12.04
C SER A 164 -23.81 -11.14 -11.85
N PRO A 165 -23.95 -10.04 -12.57
CA PRO A 165 -25.15 -9.21 -12.49
C PRO A 165 -26.35 -10.05 -12.96
N ARG A 166 -27.30 -10.26 -12.07
CA ARG A 166 -28.64 -10.73 -12.43
C ARG A 166 -29.47 -9.56 -12.85
#